data_705d10c34d97ab811c44ca06c70327a6
#
_entry.id   705d10c34d97ab811c44ca06c70327a6
#
_cell.length_a   1.000
_cell.length_b   1.000
_cell.length_c   1.000
_cell.angle_alpha   90.00
_cell.angle_beta   90.00
_cell.angle_gamma   90.00
#
_symmetry.space_group_name_H-M   'P 1'
#
loop_
_entity.id
_entity.type
_entity.pdbx_description
1 polymer ?
#
loop_
_entity_poly.entity_id
_entity_poly.type
_entity_poly.pdbx_seq_one_letter_code
_entity_poly.pdbx_strand_id
1 'polypeptide(L)' 'MHLYYILTPDGTASVVARNLHEAYELAYATYCDVITVKWARRLSR' A
#
# COMPACT_ATOMS: atom_id res chain seq x y z
N MET A 1 3.49 9.82 7.98
CA MET A 1 2.79 8.62 7.47
C MET A 1 2.02 8.97 6.21
N HIS A 2 1.87 8.00 5.34
CA HIS A 2 1.17 8.17 4.08
C HIS A 2 0.21 7.02 3.87
N LEU A 3 -0.89 7.31 3.17
CA LEU A 3 -1.83 6.28 2.77
C LEU A 3 -1.46 5.80 1.37
N TYR A 4 -1.39 4.49 1.20
CA TYR A 4 -1.10 3.88 -0.09
C TYR A 4 -2.23 2.94 -0.47
N TYR A 5 -2.53 2.86 -1.75
CA TYR A 5 -3.46 1.87 -2.27
C TYR A 5 -2.69 0.70 -2.82
N ILE A 6 -3.16 -0.50 -2.51
CA ILE A 6 -2.58 -1.75 -2.97
C ILE A 6 -3.57 -2.36 -3.96
N LEU A 7 -3.14 -2.47 -5.21
CA LEU A 7 -3.98 -3.06 -6.24
C LEU A 7 -3.67 -4.55 -6.36
N THR A 8 -4.72 -5.36 -6.26
CA THR A 8 -4.59 -6.80 -6.39
C THR A 8 -5.66 -7.29 -7.37
N PRO A 9 -5.56 -8.52 -7.88
CA PRO A 9 -6.59 -9.07 -8.77
C PRO A 9 -7.97 -9.13 -8.11
N ASP A 10 -8.02 -9.21 -6.79
CA ASP A 10 -9.28 -9.30 -6.07
C ASP A 10 -9.88 -7.94 -5.72
N GLY A 11 -9.17 -6.87 -5.96
CA GLY A 11 -9.64 -5.54 -5.65
C GLY A 11 -8.55 -4.64 -5.12
N THR A 12 -8.97 -3.54 -4.51
CA THR A 12 -8.05 -2.53 -3.98
C THR A 12 -8.12 -2.53 -2.46
N ALA A 13 -6.95 -2.56 -1.85
CA ALA A 13 -6.82 -2.43 -0.41
C ALA A 13 -6.04 -1.16 -0.10
N SER A 14 -5.86 -0.85 1.18
CA SER A 14 -5.07 0.31 1.58
C SER A 14 -4.17 -0.03 2.75
N VAL A 15 -3.10 0.73 2.88
CA VAL A 15 -2.13 0.55 3.95
C VAL A 15 -1.56 1.91 4.32
N VAL A 16 -1.21 2.05 5.60
CA VAL A 16 -0.52 3.25 6.08
C VAL A 16 0.94 2.89 6.29
N ALA A 17 1.83 3.65 5.68
CA ALA A 17 3.26 3.40 5.77
C ALA A 17 4.02 4.72 5.74
N ARG A 18 5.27 4.67 6.14
CA ARG A 18 6.11 5.86 6.19
C ARG A 18 6.67 6.24 4.83
N ASN A 19 6.85 5.27 3.96
CA ASN A 19 7.37 5.51 2.63
C ASN A 19 6.92 4.37 1.71
N LEU A 20 7.22 4.52 0.43
CA LEU A 20 6.78 3.55 -0.57
C LEU A 20 7.41 2.17 -0.35
N HIS A 21 8.68 2.13 0.03
CA HIS A 21 9.34 0.87 0.30
C HIS A 21 8.64 0.07 1.39
N GLU A 22 8.30 0.74 2.49
CA GLU A 22 7.56 0.10 3.58
C GLU A 22 6.18 -0.35 3.13
N ALA A 23 5.53 0.45 2.29
CA ALA A 23 4.21 0.08 1.76
C ALA A 23 4.30 -1.21 0.94
N TYR A 24 5.31 -1.35 0.10
CA TYR A 24 5.53 -2.59 -0.65
C TYR A 24 5.80 -3.77 0.27
N GLU A 25 6.61 -3.58 1.29
CA GLU A 25 6.89 -4.67 2.23
C GLU A 25 5.62 -5.14 2.91
N LEU A 26 4.79 -4.21 3.37
CA LEU A 26 3.54 -4.54 4.02
C LEU A 26 2.57 -5.23 3.04
N ALA A 27 2.53 -4.74 1.81
CA ALA A 27 1.66 -5.33 0.79
C ALA A 27 2.03 -6.79 0.52
N TYR A 28 3.31 -7.05 0.29
CA TYR A 28 3.77 -8.41 0.00
C TYR A 28 3.65 -9.34 1.20
N ALA A 29 3.72 -8.80 2.41
CA ALA A 29 3.52 -9.60 3.61
C ALA A 29 2.06 -10.01 3.79
N THR A 30 1.13 -9.22 3.26
CA THR A 30 -0.30 -9.42 3.49
C THR A 30 -0.99 -10.10 2.31
N TYR A 31 -0.57 -9.79 1.08
CA TYR A 31 -1.23 -10.27 -0.14
C TYR A 31 -0.27 -11.06 -1.00
N CYS A 32 -0.79 -12.11 -1.66
CA CYS A 32 0.03 -12.96 -2.52
C CYS A 32 0.30 -12.30 -3.87
N ASP A 33 -0.73 -11.67 -4.44
CA ASP A 33 -0.66 -11.12 -5.79
C ASP A 33 -0.82 -9.62 -5.77
N VAL A 34 0.27 -8.91 -5.61
CA VAL A 34 0.25 -7.46 -5.63
C VAL A 34 0.57 -6.99 -7.05
N ILE A 35 -0.37 -6.27 -7.67
CA ILE A 35 -0.16 -5.71 -8.99
C ILE A 35 0.69 -4.46 -8.88
N THR A 36 0.30 -3.53 -8.02
CA THR A 36 1.04 -2.32 -7.81
C THR A 36 0.64 -1.68 -6.48
N VAL A 37 1.47 -0.77 -6.01
CA VAL A 37 1.21 0.03 -4.82
C VAL A 37 1.30 1.48 -5.25
N LYS A 38 0.27 2.27 -4.93
CA LYS A 38 0.21 3.67 -5.34
C LYS A 38 0.03 4.58 -4.13
N TRP A 39 0.77 5.66 -4.13
CA TRP A 39 0.60 6.70 -3.12
C TRP A 39 -0.77 7.34 -3.30
N ALA A 40 -1.53 7.45 -2.24
CA ALA A 40 -2.84 8.07 -2.27
C ALA A 40 -2.79 9.48 -1.72
N ARG A 41 -2.31 9.62 -0.49
CA ARG A 41 -2.23 10.94 0.12
C ARG A 41 -1.38 10.90 1.37
N ARG A 42 -0.92 12.07 1.78
CA ARG A 42 -0.21 12.23 3.03
C ARG A 42 -1.20 12.32 4.18
N LEU A 43 -0.92 11.58 5.23
CA LEU A 43 -1.73 11.64 6.44
C LEU A 43 -1.10 12.63 7.38
N SER A 44 -1.84 13.66 7.74
CA SER A 44 -1.35 14.66 8.63
C SER A 44 -1.29 14.16 10.02
N ARG A 45 -0.44 14.77 10.71
CA ARG A 45 -0.46 14.62 12.01
C ARG A 45 0.02 15.16 12.60
#